data_fa37b62339c833165be8df368effe06d
#
_entry.id   fa37b62339c833165be8df368effe06d
#
_cell.length_a   1.000
_cell.length_b   1.000
_cell.length_c   1.000
_cell.angle_alpha   90.00
_cell.angle_beta   90.00
_cell.angle_gamma   90.00
#
_symmetry.space_group_name_H-M   'P 1'
#
loop_
_entity.id
_entity.type
_entity.pdbx_description
1 polymer ?
#
loop_
_entity_poly.entity_id
_entity_poly.type
_entity_poly.pdbx_seq_one_letter_code
_entity_poly.pdbx_strand_id
1 'polypeptide(L)'
;MISQKQILIVEDNEINRMLLGEILSADYQVVEAENGLEALSVLKERGDVISLILLDITMPVMDGYQVMKEMGGSGLLDEVPVVVITADNSLEGELRSFDLGASDIIVKPFEPHVVKRRVHNIIELYLHKHNLEDMVDQQAHKLKESNDVLVDALSSVIEYRSLESGQHIKRIRLLTRVLLQELAQNCPEYGLDQHKIEVIASASALH
;
A
#
# COMPACT_ATOMS: atom_id res chain seq x y z
N MET A 1 4.93 22.30 -6.30
CA MET A 1 4.30 22.61 -5.01
C MET A 1 4.36 21.35 -4.19
N ILE A 2 5.00 21.37 -3.02
CA ILE A 2 4.97 20.22 -2.10
C ILE A 2 3.51 20.15 -1.63
N SER A 3 2.80 19.09 -2.00
CA SER A 3 1.45 18.83 -1.52
C SER A 3 1.53 18.73 0.01
N GLN A 4 0.86 19.64 0.70
CA GLN A 4 0.85 19.67 2.15
C GLN A 4 0.09 18.42 2.61
N LYS A 5 0.72 17.58 3.43
CA LYS A 5 0.12 16.33 3.94
C LYS A 5 -1.18 16.63 4.68
N GLN A 6 -2.23 15.87 4.43
CA GLN A 6 -3.54 16.06 5.06
C GLN A 6 -3.75 15.07 6.18
N ILE A 7 -4.28 15.55 7.30
CA ILE A 7 -4.66 14.73 8.47
C ILE A 7 -6.16 14.85 8.66
N LEU A 8 -6.84 13.70 8.77
CA LEU A 8 -8.23 13.65 9.15
C LEU A 8 -8.34 13.51 10.68
N ILE A 9 -9.01 14.45 11.33
CA ILE A 9 -9.32 14.41 12.74
C ILE A 9 -10.79 14.02 12.89
N VAL A 10 -11.03 12.91 13.59
CA VAL A 10 -12.37 12.37 13.85
C VAL A 10 -12.60 12.39 15.36
N GLU A 11 -13.38 13.34 15.83
CA GLU A 11 -13.63 13.60 17.25
C GLU A 11 -14.99 14.29 17.38
N ASP A 12 -15.90 13.79 18.22
CA ASP A 12 -17.23 14.37 18.40
C ASP A 12 -17.23 15.64 19.26
N ASN A 13 -16.27 15.75 20.19
CA ASN A 13 -16.13 16.93 21.03
C ASN A 13 -15.44 18.07 20.29
N GLU A 14 -16.18 19.16 20.03
CA GLU A 14 -15.70 20.33 19.31
C GLU A 14 -14.41 20.94 19.92
N ILE A 15 -14.31 20.99 21.26
CA ILE A 15 -13.14 21.57 21.94
C ILE A 15 -11.89 20.71 21.69
N ASN A 16 -12.02 19.39 21.79
CA ASN A 16 -10.92 18.47 21.52
C ASN A 16 -10.51 18.54 20.05
N ARG A 17 -11.49 18.58 19.14
CA ARG A 17 -11.25 18.67 17.70
C ARG A 17 -10.52 19.96 17.33
N MET A 18 -10.98 21.12 17.86
CA MET A 18 -10.30 22.41 17.69
C MET A 18 -8.85 22.37 18.24
N LEU A 19 -8.66 21.81 19.44
CA LEU A 19 -7.35 21.72 20.07
C LEU A 19 -6.37 20.87 19.21
N LEU A 20 -6.82 19.72 18.71
CA LEU A 20 -6.01 18.87 17.81
C LEU A 20 -5.72 19.59 16.50
N GLY A 21 -6.70 20.30 15.95
CA GLY A 21 -6.55 21.14 14.77
C GLY A 21 -5.48 22.23 14.98
N GLU A 22 -5.51 22.95 16.09
CA GLU A 22 -4.52 23.97 16.43
C GLU A 22 -3.11 23.39 16.57
N ILE A 23 -3.00 22.23 17.25
CA ILE A 23 -1.73 21.52 17.42
C ILE A 23 -1.10 21.17 16.07
N LEU A 24 -1.87 20.75 15.08
CA LEU A 24 -1.37 20.16 13.83
C LEU A 24 -1.37 21.10 12.62
N SER A 25 -2.19 22.16 12.64
CA SER A 25 -2.35 23.09 11.50
C SER A 25 -1.07 23.85 11.10
N ALA A 26 -0.08 23.94 12.00
CA ALA A 26 1.21 24.54 11.67
C ALA A 26 2.02 23.73 10.65
N ASP A 27 1.86 22.40 10.64
CA ASP A 27 2.69 21.48 9.87
C ASP A 27 1.88 20.73 8.78
N TYR A 28 0.54 20.62 8.95
CA TYR A 28 -0.33 19.80 8.12
C TYR A 28 -1.61 20.54 7.72
N GLN A 29 -2.25 20.09 6.64
CA GLN A 29 -3.65 20.44 6.36
C GLN A 29 -4.57 19.56 7.21
N VAL A 30 -5.51 20.17 7.92
CA VAL A 30 -6.46 19.45 8.77
C VAL A 30 -7.81 19.37 8.07
N VAL A 31 -8.35 18.16 8.03
CA VAL A 31 -9.74 17.87 7.64
C VAL A 31 -10.42 17.33 8.89
N GLU A 32 -11.65 17.75 9.16
CA GLU A 32 -12.37 17.40 10.37
C GLU A 32 -13.61 16.57 10.05
N ALA A 33 -13.96 15.65 10.98
CA ALA A 33 -15.19 14.89 10.98
C ALA A 33 -15.71 14.76 12.43
N GLU A 34 -17.01 14.85 12.63
CA GLU A 34 -17.64 14.83 13.96
C GLU A 34 -18.05 13.42 14.42
N ASN A 35 -18.02 12.44 13.54
CA ASN A 35 -18.37 11.05 13.80
C ASN A 35 -17.78 10.12 12.75
N GLY A 36 -17.86 8.81 13.01
CA GLY A 36 -17.29 7.81 12.11
C GLY A 36 -17.94 7.74 10.75
N LEU A 37 -19.23 8.06 10.62
CA LEU A 37 -19.92 8.03 9.32
C LEU A 37 -19.41 9.14 8.40
N GLU A 38 -19.23 10.33 8.94
CA GLU A 38 -18.63 11.46 8.21
C GLU A 38 -17.19 11.18 7.84
N ALA A 39 -16.40 10.59 8.74
CA ALA A 39 -15.02 10.16 8.46
C ALA A 39 -14.96 9.20 7.27
N LEU A 40 -15.82 8.17 7.22
CA LEU A 40 -15.87 7.25 6.08
C LEU A 40 -16.31 7.94 4.78
N SER A 41 -17.16 8.96 4.83
CA SER A 41 -17.52 9.76 3.66
C SER A 41 -16.33 10.54 3.13
N VAL A 42 -15.58 11.22 4.02
CA VAL A 42 -14.35 11.93 3.66
C VAL A 42 -13.31 10.99 3.05
N LEU A 43 -13.13 9.80 3.64
CA LEU A 43 -12.18 8.80 3.14
C LEU A 43 -12.56 8.25 1.76
N LYS A 44 -13.83 8.10 1.46
CA LYS A 44 -14.30 7.70 0.12
C LYS A 44 -14.02 8.76 -0.95
N GLU A 45 -14.08 10.03 -0.57
CA GLU A 45 -13.89 11.15 -1.50
C GLU A 45 -12.43 11.56 -1.66
N ARG A 46 -11.62 11.39 -0.61
CA ARG A 46 -10.27 11.97 -0.49
C ARG A 46 -9.25 11.04 0.14
N GLY A 47 -9.51 9.73 0.21
CA GLY A 47 -8.63 8.79 0.89
C GLY A 47 -7.19 8.80 0.36
N ASP A 48 -7.04 9.03 -0.93
CA ASP A 48 -5.73 9.12 -1.63
C ASP A 48 -4.84 10.30 -1.20
N VAL A 49 -5.42 11.34 -0.60
CA VAL A 49 -4.65 12.52 -0.11
C VAL A 49 -4.53 12.58 1.41
N ILE A 50 -5.28 11.75 2.15
CA ILE A 50 -5.18 11.67 3.61
C ILE A 50 -3.93 10.86 3.98
N SER A 51 -3.04 11.50 4.72
CA SER A 51 -1.76 10.89 5.15
C SER A 51 -1.83 10.21 6.52
N LEU A 52 -2.84 10.53 7.34
CA LEU A 52 -3.05 9.95 8.67
C LEU A 52 -4.47 10.30 9.18
N ILE A 53 -5.01 9.41 9.99
CA ILE A 53 -6.27 9.64 10.71
C ILE A 53 -5.99 9.68 12.21
N LEU A 54 -6.44 10.75 12.87
CA LEU A 54 -6.61 10.79 14.34
C LEU A 54 -8.05 10.44 14.65
N LEU A 55 -8.29 9.34 15.34
CA LEU A 55 -9.61 8.74 15.52
C LEU A 55 -9.97 8.57 16.99
N ASP A 56 -10.95 9.31 17.47
CA ASP A 56 -11.56 8.99 18.77
C ASP A 56 -12.34 7.69 18.70
N ILE A 57 -12.27 6.92 19.78
CA ILE A 57 -13.03 5.68 19.90
C ILE A 57 -14.48 5.96 20.28
N THR A 58 -14.71 6.88 21.23
CA THR A 58 -16.01 7.06 21.85
C THR A 58 -16.76 8.21 21.18
N MET A 59 -17.51 7.89 20.15
CA MET A 59 -18.30 8.87 19.40
C MET A 59 -19.74 8.38 19.19
N PRO A 60 -20.72 9.29 19.06
CA PRO A 60 -22.08 8.95 18.67
C PRO A 60 -22.17 8.50 17.20
N VAL A 61 -23.28 7.90 16.82
CA VAL A 61 -23.62 7.45 15.47
C VAL A 61 -22.78 6.25 15.02
N MET A 62 -21.46 6.39 14.95
CA MET A 62 -20.51 5.33 14.60
C MET A 62 -19.23 5.53 15.42
N ASP A 63 -18.86 4.54 16.21
CA ASP A 63 -17.67 4.56 17.04
C ASP A 63 -16.38 4.30 16.25
N GLY A 64 -15.22 4.60 16.85
CA GLY A 64 -13.93 4.46 16.18
C GLY A 64 -13.57 3.00 15.83
N TYR A 65 -14.03 2.03 16.60
CA TYR A 65 -13.83 0.61 16.29
C TYR A 65 -14.58 0.18 15.03
N GLN A 66 -15.80 0.70 14.85
CA GLN A 66 -16.59 0.46 13.65
C GLN A 66 -15.93 1.08 12.42
N VAL A 67 -15.39 2.30 12.54
CA VAL A 67 -14.63 2.95 11.46
C VAL A 67 -13.44 2.09 11.05
N MET A 68 -12.61 1.64 12.00
CA MET A 68 -11.44 0.80 11.70
C MET A 68 -11.84 -0.53 11.06
N LYS A 69 -12.93 -1.15 11.48
CA LYS A 69 -13.44 -2.39 10.88
C LYS A 69 -13.86 -2.20 9.42
N GLU A 70 -14.55 -1.10 9.10
CA GLU A 70 -14.92 -0.77 7.71
C GLU A 70 -13.70 -0.47 6.86
N MET A 71 -12.72 0.25 7.39
CA MET A 71 -11.44 0.52 6.72
C MET A 71 -10.68 -0.78 6.45
N GLY A 72 -10.62 -1.70 7.41
CA GLY A 72 -9.97 -3.01 7.23
C GLY A 72 -10.64 -3.85 6.14
N GLY A 73 -11.97 -3.83 6.06
CA GLY A 73 -12.73 -4.52 5.01
C GLY A 73 -12.51 -3.96 3.59
N SER A 74 -12.08 -2.71 3.48
CA SER A 74 -11.79 -2.04 2.20
C SER A 74 -10.31 -1.98 1.83
N GLY A 75 -9.39 -2.42 2.70
CA GLY A 75 -7.93 -2.32 2.50
C GLY A 75 -7.34 -0.95 2.82
N LEU A 76 -8.12 0.03 3.23
CA LEU A 76 -7.66 1.39 3.53
C LEU A 76 -6.70 1.47 4.72
N LEU A 77 -6.73 0.51 5.65
CA LEU A 77 -5.79 0.48 6.78
C LEU A 77 -4.34 0.20 6.37
N ASP A 78 -4.13 -0.44 5.23
CA ASP A 78 -2.79 -0.69 4.70
C ASP A 78 -2.18 0.58 4.08
N GLU A 79 -3.04 1.51 3.62
CA GLU A 79 -2.66 2.73 2.92
C GLU A 79 -2.61 3.95 3.86
N VAL A 80 -3.59 4.07 4.78
CA VAL A 80 -3.74 5.23 5.64
C VAL A 80 -3.63 4.83 7.12
N PRO A 81 -2.56 5.26 7.83
CA PRO A 81 -2.37 4.94 9.24
C PRO A 81 -3.43 5.59 10.12
N VAL A 82 -3.89 4.83 11.11
CA VAL A 82 -4.83 5.29 12.13
C VAL A 82 -4.14 5.40 13.48
N VAL A 83 -4.16 6.60 14.05
CA VAL A 83 -3.77 6.85 15.45
C VAL A 83 -5.04 7.04 16.26
N VAL A 84 -5.28 6.10 17.15
CA VAL A 84 -6.45 6.12 18.02
C VAL A 84 -6.24 7.12 19.15
N ILE A 85 -7.29 7.89 19.46
CA ILE A 85 -7.35 8.75 20.65
C ILE A 85 -8.43 8.19 21.58
N THR A 86 -8.10 7.92 22.84
CA THR A 86 -9.05 7.28 23.76
C THR A 86 -8.89 7.78 25.18
N ALA A 87 -9.99 7.80 25.96
CA ALA A 87 -9.95 7.97 27.40
C ALA A 87 -9.74 6.64 28.15
N ASP A 88 -9.90 5.51 27.46
CA ASP A 88 -9.68 4.19 28.02
C ASP A 88 -8.17 3.84 27.96
N ASN A 89 -7.57 3.69 29.14
CA ASN A 89 -6.18 3.29 29.32
C ASN A 89 -6.06 1.81 29.74
N SER A 90 -7.10 1.02 29.56
CA SER A 90 -7.08 -0.41 29.85
C SER A 90 -6.25 -1.18 28.83
N LEU A 91 -5.59 -2.22 29.28
CA LEU A 91 -4.84 -3.13 28.39
C LEU A 91 -5.76 -3.77 27.33
N GLU A 92 -7.02 -4.05 27.70
CA GLU A 92 -8.00 -4.64 26.78
C GLU A 92 -8.37 -3.67 25.65
N GLY A 93 -8.60 -2.38 25.96
CA GLY A 93 -8.86 -1.35 24.95
C GLY A 93 -7.67 -1.12 24.02
N GLU A 94 -6.46 -1.15 24.57
CA GLU A 94 -5.22 -1.03 23.81
C GLU A 94 -5.02 -2.20 22.84
N LEU A 95 -5.12 -3.44 23.34
CA LEU A 95 -5.00 -4.64 22.50
C LEU A 95 -6.05 -4.67 21.40
N ARG A 96 -7.30 -4.36 21.73
CA ARG A 96 -8.39 -4.30 20.75
C ARG A 96 -8.13 -3.28 19.64
N SER A 97 -7.57 -2.13 19.98
CA SER A 97 -7.23 -1.10 18.98
C SER A 97 -6.15 -1.59 18.02
N PHE A 98 -5.09 -2.22 18.53
CA PHE A 98 -4.03 -2.79 17.68
C PHE A 98 -4.51 -3.98 16.84
N ASP A 99 -5.34 -4.86 17.41
CA ASP A 99 -5.93 -6.00 16.68
C ASP A 99 -6.82 -5.54 15.51
N LEU A 100 -7.41 -4.36 15.61
CA LEU A 100 -8.19 -3.73 14.53
C LEU A 100 -7.33 -2.92 13.55
N GLY A 101 -6.02 -2.86 13.75
CA GLY A 101 -5.08 -2.25 12.81
C GLY A 101 -4.69 -0.80 13.14
N ALA A 102 -4.89 -0.33 14.39
CA ALA A 102 -4.34 0.96 14.80
C ALA A 102 -2.82 0.96 14.71
N SER A 103 -2.26 2.04 14.17
CA SER A 103 -0.81 2.22 14.07
C SER A 103 -0.19 2.73 15.37
N ASP A 104 -0.95 3.48 16.15
CA ASP A 104 -0.56 3.97 17.49
C ASP A 104 -1.78 4.40 18.30
N ILE A 105 -1.59 4.64 19.62
CA ILE A 105 -2.65 5.04 20.53
C ILE A 105 -2.19 6.23 21.37
N ILE A 106 -3.05 7.23 21.51
CA ILE A 106 -2.86 8.41 22.35
C ILE A 106 -3.96 8.42 23.41
N VAL A 107 -3.58 8.36 24.68
CA VAL A 107 -4.52 8.39 25.80
C VAL A 107 -4.83 9.83 26.20
N LYS A 108 -6.11 10.13 26.42
CA LYS A 108 -6.58 11.43 26.96
C LYS A 108 -6.35 11.48 28.50
N PRO A 109 -5.91 12.62 29.08
CA PRO A 109 -5.59 13.88 28.41
C PRO A 109 -4.23 13.81 27.69
N PHE A 110 -4.15 14.39 26.50
CA PHE A 110 -2.96 14.34 25.69
C PHE A 110 -2.14 15.64 25.75
N GLU A 111 -0.83 15.49 25.67
CA GLU A 111 0.11 16.60 25.61
C GLU A 111 0.38 17.00 24.14
N PRO A 112 0.30 18.31 23.78
CA PRO A 112 0.49 18.77 22.40
C PRO A 112 1.76 18.27 21.73
N HIS A 113 2.88 18.29 22.46
CA HIS A 113 4.18 17.81 21.94
C HIS A 113 4.20 16.32 21.67
N VAL A 114 3.49 15.52 22.45
CA VAL A 114 3.38 14.08 22.26
C VAL A 114 2.56 13.78 21.00
N VAL A 115 1.42 14.48 20.84
CA VAL A 115 0.57 14.35 19.64
C VAL A 115 1.37 14.65 18.38
N LYS A 116 2.02 15.82 18.32
CA LYS A 116 2.88 16.22 17.18
C LYS A 116 3.93 15.18 16.86
N ARG A 117 4.64 14.70 17.89
CA ARG A 117 5.74 13.76 17.69
C ARG A 117 5.27 12.41 17.17
N ARG A 118 4.18 11.88 17.73
CA ARG A 118 3.61 10.59 17.29
C ARG A 118 3.07 10.67 15.87
N VAL A 119 2.29 11.69 15.55
CA VAL A 119 1.77 11.95 14.21
C VAL A 119 2.91 12.06 13.20
N HIS A 120 3.93 12.86 13.50
CA HIS A 120 5.09 13.01 12.63
C HIS A 120 5.81 11.68 12.38
N ASN A 121 6.10 10.93 13.43
CA ASN A 121 6.81 9.66 13.32
C ASN A 121 6.02 8.63 12.50
N ILE A 122 4.72 8.54 12.68
CA ILE A 122 3.86 7.60 11.93
C ILE A 122 3.80 7.99 10.45
N ILE A 123 3.62 9.26 10.14
CA ILE A 123 3.59 9.74 8.75
C ILE A 123 4.94 9.45 8.07
N GLU A 124 6.06 9.72 8.72
CA GLU A 124 7.38 9.43 8.17
C GLU A 124 7.60 7.92 7.96
N LEU A 125 7.17 7.09 8.91
CA LEU A 125 7.25 5.63 8.78
C LEU A 125 6.49 5.12 7.55
N TYR A 126 5.25 5.58 7.35
CA TYR A 126 4.44 5.18 6.21
C TYR A 126 4.99 5.68 4.88
N LEU A 127 5.51 6.90 4.83
CA LEU A 127 6.20 7.42 3.64
C LEU A 127 7.44 6.59 3.28
N HIS A 128 8.24 6.23 4.29
CA HIS A 128 9.40 5.36 4.05
C HIS A 128 8.98 3.97 3.56
N LYS A 129 7.91 3.40 4.12
CA LYS A 129 7.35 2.12 3.67
C LYS A 129 6.97 2.17 2.19
N HIS A 130 6.16 3.15 1.77
CA HIS A 130 5.73 3.30 0.38
C HIS A 130 6.91 3.55 -0.57
N ASN A 131 7.85 4.42 -0.18
CA ASN A 131 9.05 4.65 -0.99
C ASN A 131 9.89 3.37 -1.18
N LEU A 132 9.98 2.51 -0.16
CA LEU A 132 10.69 1.23 -0.26
C LEU A 132 9.95 0.25 -1.18
N GLU A 133 8.63 0.17 -1.09
CA GLU A 133 7.79 -0.63 -1.97
C GLU A 133 7.97 -0.21 -3.44
N ASP A 134 7.88 1.08 -3.74
CA ASP A 134 8.12 1.65 -5.08
C ASP A 134 9.54 1.34 -5.59
N MET A 135 10.55 1.45 -4.73
CA MET A 135 11.94 1.13 -5.09
C MET A 135 12.12 -0.36 -5.39
N VAL A 136 11.49 -1.25 -4.64
CA VAL A 136 11.53 -2.70 -4.87
C VAL A 136 10.89 -3.03 -6.22
N ASP A 137 9.73 -2.46 -6.53
CA ASP A 137 9.04 -2.68 -7.80
C ASP A 137 9.86 -2.16 -8.99
N GLN A 138 10.45 -0.97 -8.86
CA GLN A 138 11.34 -0.42 -9.88
C GLN A 138 12.60 -1.29 -10.10
N GLN A 139 13.18 -1.83 -9.03
CA GLN A 139 14.35 -2.71 -9.14
C GLN A 139 13.97 -4.05 -9.77
N ALA A 140 12.82 -4.63 -9.41
CA ALA A 140 12.32 -5.86 -10.01
C ALA A 140 12.09 -5.69 -11.52
N HIS A 141 11.51 -4.54 -11.93
CA HIS A 141 11.32 -4.22 -13.34
C HIS A 141 12.64 -4.08 -14.09
N LYS A 142 13.61 -3.34 -13.56
CA LYS A 142 14.96 -3.18 -14.16
C LYS A 142 15.70 -4.50 -14.25
N LEU A 143 15.59 -5.36 -13.25
CA LEU A 143 16.21 -6.68 -13.27
C LEU A 143 15.62 -7.56 -14.37
N LYS A 144 14.31 -7.51 -14.55
CA LYS A 144 13.61 -8.22 -15.63
C LYS A 144 14.06 -7.74 -17.00
N GLU A 145 14.13 -6.42 -17.23
CA GLU A 145 14.62 -5.84 -18.47
C GLU A 145 16.07 -6.24 -18.76
N SER A 146 16.94 -6.19 -17.73
CA SER A 146 18.35 -6.60 -17.87
C SER A 146 18.48 -8.08 -18.22
N ASN A 147 17.68 -8.95 -17.60
CA ASN A 147 17.64 -10.37 -17.94
C ASN A 147 17.18 -10.62 -19.38
N ASP A 148 16.15 -9.91 -19.84
CA ASP A 148 15.68 -10.04 -21.22
C ASP A 148 16.77 -9.64 -22.24
N VAL A 149 17.51 -8.56 -21.97
CA VAL A 149 18.66 -8.14 -22.80
C VAL A 149 19.77 -9.18 -22.79
N LEU A 150 20.08 -9.78 -21.64
CA LEU A 150 21.10 -10.84 -21.54
C LEU A 150 20.70 -12.09 -22.32
N VAL A 151 19.43 -12.51 -22.22
CA VAL A 151 18.90 -13.65 -22.98
C VAL A 151 18.98 -13.37 -24.48
N ASP A 152 18.62 -12.19 -24.94
CA ASP A 152 18.70 -11.80 -26.34
C ASP A 152 20.15 -11.75 -26.83
N ALA A 153 21.10 -11.23 -26.03
CA ALA A 153 22.51 -11.20 -26.34
C ALA A 153 23.12 -12.61 -26.44
N LEU A 154 22.82 -13.48 -25.46
CA LEU A 154 23.26 -14.88 -25.47
C LEU A 154 22.70 -15.64 -26.67
N SER A 155 21.43 -15.44 -26.97
CA SER A 155 20.77 -16.01 -28.15
C SER A 155 21.47 -15.60 -29.42
N SER A 156 21.85 -14.32 -29.57
CA SER A 156 22.57 -13.81 -30.72
C SER A 156 23.98 -14.43 -30.87
N VAL A 157 24.66 -14.68 -29.74
CA VAL A 157 25.98 -15.35 -29.75
C VAL A 157 25.88 -16.83 -30.19
N ILE A 158 24.84 -17.53 -29.70
CA ILE A 158 24.55 -18.93 -30.07
C ILE A 158 24.25 -19.03 -31.58
N GLU A 159 23.41 -18.10 -32.08
CA GLU A 159 23.09 -18.01 -33.51
C GLU A 159 24.31 -17.79 -34.40
N TYR A 160 25.21 -16.89 -34.02
CA TYR A 160 26.44 -16.64 -34.77
C TYR A 160 27.31 -17.90 -34.90
N ARG A 161 27.25 -18.79 -33.89
CA ARG A 161 28.00 -20.06 -33.87
C ARG A 161 27.32 -21.17 -34.69
N SER A 162 25.99 -21.17 -34.80
CA SER A 162 25.22 -22.23 -35.49
C SER A 162 24.86 -21.92 -36.95
N LEU A 163 25.22 -20.75 -37.48
CA LEU A 163 24.84 -20.30 -38.86
C LEU A 163 23.31 -20.20 -39.08
N GLU A 164 22.53 -20.27 -38.04
CA GLU A 164 21.07 -20.07 -38.08
C GLU A 164 20.70 -18.60 -37.89
N SER A 165 19.66 -18.13 -38.59
CA SER A 165 19.31 -16.71 -38.59
C SER A 165 18.57 -16.31 -37.28
N GLY A 166 18.90 -15.13 -36.72
CA GLY A 166 18.30 -14.57 -35.49
C GLY A 166 16.78 -14.46 -35.47
N GLN A 167 16.14 -14.64 -36.61
CA GLN A 167 14.69 -14.76 -36.68
C GLN A 167 14.17 -16.13 -36.20
N HIS A 168 15.01 -17.17 -36.22
CA HIS A 168 14.59 -18.51 -35.82
C HIS A 168 14.36 -18.60 -34.30
N ILE A 169 15.25 -18.10 -33.51
CA ILE A 169 15.13 -18.10 -32.04
C ILE A 169 13.95 -17.22 -31.55
N LYS A 170 13.78 -16.06 -32.16
CA LYS A 170 12.59 -15.21 -31.85
C LYS A 170 11.28 -15.90 -32.17
N ARG A 171 11.25 -16.67 -33.26
CA ARG A 171 10.07 -17.46 -33.63
C ARG A 171 9.82 -18.62 -32.66
N ILE A 172 10.86 -19.35 -32.26
CA ILE A 172 10.73 -20.43 -31.27
C ILE A 172 10.17 -19.88 -29.96
N ARG A 173 10.75 -18.80 -29.42
CA ARG A 173 10.27 -18.15 -28.19
C ARG A 173 8.79 -17.74 -28.30
N LEU A 174 8.40 -17.12 -29.40
CA LEU A 174 7.02 -16.70 -29.62
C LEU A 174 6.07 -17.90 -29.73
N LEU A 175 6.43 -18.91 -30.54
CA LEU A 175 5.61 -20.10 -30.70
C LEU A 175 5.46 -20.89 -29.40
N THR A 176 6.52 -21.03 -28.64
CA THR A 176 6.48 -21.70 -27.32
C THR A 176 5.56 -20.96 -26.37
N ARG A 177 5.62 -19.63 -26.34
CA ARG A 177 4.72 -18.82 -25.52
C ARG A 177 3.24 -19.02 -25.90
N VAL A 178 2.92 -18.92 -27.18
CA VAL A 178 1.55 -19.10 -27.67
C VAL A 178 1.03 -20.50 -27.36
N LEU A 179 1.82 -21.54 -27.60
CA LEU A 179 1.45 -22.91 -27.27
C LEU A 179 1.21 -23.14 -25.79
N LEU A 180 2.07 -22.58 -24.92
CA LEU A 180 1.91 -22.71 -23.47
C LEU A 180 0.72 -21.91 -22.94
N GLN A 181 0.39 -20.76 -23.54
CA GLN A 181 -0.81 -20.00 -23.20
C GLN A 181 -2.08 -20.78 -23.55
N GLU A 182 -2.13 -21.37 -24.76
CA GLU A 182 -3.23 -22.25 -25.17
C GLU A 182 -3.34 -23.47 -24.24
N LEU A 183 -2.21 -24.09 -23.90
CA LEU A 183 -2.19 -25.23 -22.98
C LEU A 183 -2.69 -24.86 -21.58
N ALA A 184 -2.30 -23.69 -21.06
CA ALA A 184 -2.76 -23.20 -19.75
C ALA A 184 -4.28 -22.96 -19.71
N GLN A 185 -4.85 -22.52 -20.82
CA GLN A 185 -6.31 -22.28 -20.93
C GLN A 185 -7.11 -23.58 -21.07
N ASN A 186 -6.60 -24.54 -21.84
CA ASN A 186 -7.34 -25.77 -22.17
C ASN A 186 -7.07 -26.93 -21.22
N CYS A 187 -5.95 -26.89 -20.48
CA CYS A 187 -5.49 -27.97 -19.61
C CYS A 187 -4.99 -27.41 -18.27
N PRO A 188 -5.90 -26.99 -17.36
CA PRO A 188 -5.52 -26.38 -16.07
C PRO A 188 -4.70 -27.31 -15.15
N GLU A 189 -4.78 -28.62 -15.38
CA GLU A 189 -4.04 -29.64 -14.62
C GLU A 189 -2.52 -29.50 -14.69
N TYR A 190 -1.97 -28.84 -15.72
CA TYR A 190 -0.54 -28.58 -15.84
C TYR A 190 -0.03 -27.45 -14.93
N GLY A 191 -0.95 -26.67 -14.33
CA GLY A 191 -0.60 -25.60 -13.38
C GLY A 191 0.38 -24.57 -13.95
N LEU A 192 0.21 -24.23 -15.26
CA LEU A 192 1.01 -23.24 -15.97
C LEU A 192 0.49 -21.84 -15.64
N ASP A 193 1.18 -21.13 -14.77
CA ASP A 193 0.98 -19.71 -14.55
C ASP A 193 1.80 -18.86 -15.55
N GLN A 194 1.53 -17.56 -15.58
CA GLN A 194 2.19 -16.61 -16.48
C GLN A 194 3.72 -16.60 -16.29
N HIS A 195 4.20 -16.76 -15.06
CA HIS A 195 5.62 -16.79 -14.76
C HIS A 195 6.30 -18.04 -15.34
N LYS A 196 5.72 -19.22 -15.17
CA LYS A 196 6.23 -20.47 -15.74
C LYS A 196 6.24 -20.43 -17.27
N ILE A 197 5.20 -19.87 -17.88
CA ILE A 197 5.13 -19.70 -19.34
C ILE A 197 6.29 -18.85 -19.85
N GLU A 198 6.56 -17.70 -19.20
CA GLU A 198 7.67 -16.81 -19.59
C GLU A 198 9.05 -17.47 -19.39
N VAL A 199 9.25 -18.19 -18.29
CA VAL A 199 10.50 -18.91 -18.03
C VAL A 199 10.75 -19.99 -19.10
N ILE A 200 9.74 -20.81 -19.40
CA ILE A 200 9.87 -21.88 -20.40
C ILE A 200 10.09 -21.31 -21.81
N ALA A 201 9.33 -20.26 -22.17
CA ALA A 201 9.49 -19.60 -23.46
C ALA A 201 10.86 -18.95 -23.60
N SER A 202 11.43 -18.37 -22.53
CA SER A 202 12.78 -17.81 -22.53
C SER A 202 13.85 -18.92 -22.62
N ALA A 203 13.67 -20.02 -21.89
CA ALA A 203 14.59 -21.16 -21.96
C ALA A 203 14.59 -21.84 -23.34
N SER A 204 13.46 -21.88 -24.03
CA SER A 204 13.37 -22.46 -25.40
C SER A 204 14.20 -21.71 -26.44
N ALA A 205 14.57 -20.48 -26.15
CA ALA A 205 15.44 -19.66 -27.01
C ALA A 205 16.92 -20.01 -26.88
N LEU A 206 17.32 -20.87 -25.93
CA LEU A 206 18.72 -21.26 -25.68
C LEU A 206 19.09 -22.61 -26.31
N HIS A 207 18.16 -23.23 -27.02
CA HIS A 207 18.36 -24.49 -27.75
C HIS A 207 18.59 -24.24 -29.23
#